data_31bb3c2760ec1d97fa1fc0a7ad7c9b1f
#
_entry.id   31bb3c2760ec1d97fa1fc0a7ad7c9b1f
#
_cell.length_a   1.000
_cell.length_b   1.000
_cell.length_c   1.000
_cell.angle_alpha   90.00
_cell.angle_beta   90.00
_cell.angle_gamma   90.00
#
_symmetry.space_group_name_H-M   'P 1'
#
loop_
_entity.id
_entity.type
_entity.pdbx_description
1 polymer ?
#
loop_
_entity_poly.entity_id
_entity_poly.type
_entity_poly.pdbx_seq_one_letter_code
_entity_poly.pdbx_strand_id
1 'polypeptide(L)'
;LGDVYKRQDVYKAGCMFDSWSEYFRYDIWIEMFEKNGIDPLFYTAREREEEELFPWDFIDIGVSKKFLWREYQNGKQEKVTPNCRQKCAGCGAMVFGGGVCFEGKN
;
A
#
# COMPACT_ATOMS: atom_id res chain seq x y z
N LEU A 1 18.52 -2.98 -1.82
CA LEU A 1 19.80 -2.49 -2.40
C LEU A 1 19.56 -1.48 -3.53
N GLY A 2 18.65 -1.72 -4.47
CA GLY A 2 18.39 -0.81 -5.58
C GLY A 2 18.02 0.62 -5.17
N ASP A 3 17.36 0.79 -4.04
CA ASP A 3 16.87 2.10 -3.57
C ASP A 3 18.00 2.99 -3.02
N VAL A 4 19.02 2.39 -2.43
CA VAL A 4 20.20 3.11 -1.90
C VAL A 4 21.05 3.67 -3.02
N TYR A 5 21.29 2.87 -4.07
CA TYR A 5 22.09 3.33 -5.23
C TYR A 5 21.43 4.47 -6.00
N LYS A 6 20.09 4.45 -6.12
CA LYS A 6 19.32 5.54 -6.76
C LYS A 6 19.53 6.87 -6.04
N ARG A 7 19.37 6.87 -4.71
CA ARG A 7 19.54 8.08 -3.91
C ARG A 7 20.97 8.62 -4.00
N GLN A 8 21.95 7.72 -4.05
CA GLN A 8 23.34 8.12 -4.27
C GLN A 8 23.56 8.77 -5.64
N ASP A 9 22.99 8.19 -6.70
CA ASP A 9 23.16 8.72 -8.05
C ASP A 9 22.44 10.06 -8.22
N VAL A 10 21.23 10.20 -7.67
CA VAL A 10 20.50 11.47 -7.64
C VAL A 10 21.28 12.54 -6.87
N TYR A 11 21.84 12.19 -5.71
CA TYR A 11 22.68 13.10 -4.93
C TYR A 11 23.94 13.52 -5.70
N LYS A 12 24.65 12.57 -6.34
CA LYS A 12 25.83 12.84 -7.18
C LYS A 12 25.50 13.71 -8.39
N ALA A 13 24.27 13.63 -8.90
CA ALA A 13 23.75 14.50 -9.95
C ALA A 13 23.38 15.91 -9.47
N GLY A 14 23.58 16.20 -8.17
CA GLY A 14 23.41 17.54 -7.60
C GLY A 14 22.04 17.81 -6.99
N CYS A 15 21.20 16.81 -6.82
CA CYS A 15 19.92 16.96 -6.12
C CYS A 15 20.15 17.09 -4.61
N MET A 16 19.66 18.19 -4.04
CA MET A 16 19.65 18.47 -2.61
C MET A 16 18.36 19.17 -2.25
N PHE A 17 17.85 18.90 -1.04
CA PHE A 17 16.62 19.52 -0.54
C PHE A 17 15.37 19.15 -1.35
N ASP A 18 15.29 17.92 -1.85
CA ASP A 18 14.19 17.43 -2.71
C ASP A 18 12.81 17.43 -2.03
N SER A 19 12.75 17.64 -0.71
CA SER A 19 11.49 17.83 0.03
C SER A 19 10.84 19.21 -0.21
N TRP A 20 11.58 20.14 -0.83
CA TRP A 20 11.09 21.47 -1.16
C TRP A 20 10.79 21.52 -2.65
N SER A 21 9.57 21.90 -3.00
CA SER A 21 9.11 21.85 -4.40
C SER A 21 9.97 22.67 -5.36
N GLU A 22 10.52 23.79 -4.90
CA GLU A 22 11.40 24.65 -5.67
C GLU A 22 12.79 24.04 -5.97
N TYR A 23 13.21 23.04 -5.19
CA TYR A 23 14.48 22.33 -5.36
C TYR A 23 14.32 20.94 -5.96
N PHE A 24 13.09 20.45 -6.04
CA PHE A 24 12.83 19.10 -6.55
C PHE A 24 13.08 19.00 -8.05
N ARG A 25 14.05 18.19 -8.43
CA ARG A 25 14.49 17.98 -9.82
C ARG A 25 13.93 16.68 -10.35
N TYR A 26 12.65 16.69 -10.75
CA TYR A 26 11.95 15.52 -11.26
C TYR A 26 12.65 14.89 -12.48
N ASP A 27 13.19 15.71 -13.37
CA ASP A 27 13.97 15.30 -14.54
C ASP A 27 15.14 14.39 -14.20
N ILE A 28 15.93 14.77 -13.18
CA ILE A 28 17.07 13.97 -12.71
C ILE A 28 16.63 12.65 -12.09
N TRP A 29 15.55 12.66 -11.33
CA TRP A 29 15.01 11.44 -10.74
C TRP A 29 14.58 10.43 -11.81
N ILE A 30 13.91 10.87 -12.87
CA ILE A 30 13.50 9.99 -13.99
C ILE A 30 14.73 9.44 -14.71
N GLU A 31 15.71 10.28 -15.04
CA GLU A 31 16.96 9.84 -15.68
C GLU A 31 17.67 8.77 -14.84
N MET A 32 17.75 8.96 -13.53
CA MET A 32 18.38 7.99 -12.63
C MET A 32 17.58 6.69 -12.49
N PHE A 33 16.25 6.72 -12.57
CA PHE A 33 15.45 5.51 -12.67
C PHE A 33 15.76 4.72 -13.94
N GLU A 34 15.77 5.37 -15.07
CA GLU A 34 16.10 4.75 -16.37
C GLU A 34 17.51 4.16 -16.35
N LYS A 35 18.50 4.94 -15.93
CA LYS A 35 19.90 4.51 -15.81
C LYS A 35 20.06 3.25 -14.96
N ASN A 36 19.29 3.11 -13.91
CA ASN A 36 19.34 1.96 -13.00
C ASN A 36 18.37 0.83 -13.38
N GLY A 37 17.70 0.93 -14.54
CA GLY A 37 16.76 -0.08 -15.02
C GLY A 37 15.54 -0.25 -14.12
N ILE A 38 15.04 0.84 -13.53
CA ILE A 38 13.96 0.81 -12.55
C ILE A 38 12.73 1.50 -13.12
N ASP A 39 11.66 0.74 -13.24
CA ASP A 39 10.35 1.28 -13.55
C ASP A 39 9.66 1.77 -12.27
N PRO A 40 9.48 3.09 -12.07
CA PRO A 40 8.77 3.61 -10.90
C PRO A 40 7.30 3.19 -10.86
N LEU A 41 6.66 2.91 -11.99
CA LEU A 41 5.28 2.47 -12.07
C LEU A 41 5.10 1.07 -11.48
N PHE A 42 6.12 0.23 -11.54
CA PHE A 42 6.10 -1.07 -10.88
C PHE A 42 5.84 -0.97 -9.38
N TYR A 43 6.36 0.08 -8.74
CA TYR A 43 6.23 0.28 -7.29
C TYR A 43 4.98 1.06 -6.89
N THR A 44 4.43 1.89 -7.78
CA THR A 44 3.39 2.86 -7.45
C THR A 44 2.04 2.57 -8.08
N ALA A 45 2.00 2.17 -9.33
CA ALA A 45 0.77 2.16 -10.12
C ALA A 45 0.26 0.77 -10.50
N ARG A 46 1.07 -0.28 -10.38
CA ARG A 46 0.61 -1.63 -10.72
C ARG A 46 -0.39 -2.17 -9.71
N GLU A 47 -1.30 -2.99 -10.17
CA GLU A 47 -2.13 -3.81 -9.31
C GLU A 47 -1.28 -4.84 -8.56
N ARG A 48 -1.54 -5.00 -7.27
CA ARG A 48 -0.89 -6.00 -6.42
C ARG A 48 -1.70 -7.28 -6.40
N GLU A 49 -1.04 -8.42 -6.26
CA GLU A 49 -1.70 -9.70 -6.16
C GLU A 49 -1.99 -10.08 -4.70
N GLU A 50 -2.96 -10.99 -4.49
CA GLU A 50 -3.38 -11.41 -3.15
C GLU A 50 -2.23 -12.02 -2.35
N GLU A 51 -1.42 -12.85 -2.99
CA GLU A 51 -0.32 -13.59 -2.34
C GLU A 51 1.00 -12.81 -2.31
N GLU A 52 1.02 -11.60 -2.83
CA GLU A 52 2.22 -10.77 -2.83
C GLU A 52 2.61 -10.38 -1.40
N LEU A 53 3.90 -10.55 -1.05
CA LEU A 53 4.43 -10.14 0.24
C LEU A 53 4.77 -8.65 0.23
N PHE A 54 4.25 -7.94 1.21
CA PHE A 54 4.54 -6.52 1.42
C PHE A 54 5.51 -6.32 2.59
N PRO A 55 6.30 -5.25 2.57
CA PRO A 55 7.23 -4.95 3.67
C PRO A 55 6.56 -4.78 5.05
N TRP A 56 5.26 -4.53 5.08
CA TRP A 56 4.46 -4.34 6.30
C TRP A 56 3.60 -5.56 6.68
N ASP A 57 3.66 -6.67 5.96
CA ASP A 57 2.83 -7.86 6.23
C ASP A 57 3.11 -8.51 7.60
N PHE A 58 4.24 -8.17 8.23
CA PHE A 58 4.55 -8.59 9.60
C PHE A 58 3.76 -7.81 10.68
N ILE A 59 3.06 -6.74 10.31
CA ILE A 59 2.27 -5.92 11.22
C ILE A 59 0.83 -6.45 11.24
N ASP A 60 0.41 -7.04 12.34
CA ASP A 60 -0.96 -7.47 12.53
C ASP A 60 -1.81 -6.30 13.04
N ILE A 61 -2.66 -5.76 12.17
CA ILE A 61 -3.64 -4.71 12.49
C ILE A 61 -5.01 -5.25 12.87
N GLY A 62 -5.17 -6.58 12.99
CA GLY A 62 -6.42 -7.25 13.27
C GLY A 62 -7.39 -7.37 12.09
N VAL A 63 -7.05 -6.80 10.94
CA VAL A 63 -7.84 -6.97 9.71
C VAL A 63 -7.08 -7.88 8.77
N SER A 64 -7.69 -9.01 8.41
CA SER A 64 -7.01 -10.00 7.58
C SER A 64 -6.76 -9.49 6.15
N LYS A 65 -5.61 -9.82 5.58
CA LYS A 65 -5.27 -9.52 4.17
C LYS A 65 -6.32 -10.09 3.20
N LYS A 66 -6.81 -11.29 3.48
CA LYS A 66 -7.89 -11.93 2.71
C LYS A 66 -9.18 -11.12 2.71
N PHE A 67 -9.53 -10.50 3.84
CA PHE A 67 -10.68 -9.60 3.90
C PHE A 67 -10.44 -8.36 3.01
N LEU A 68 -9.27 -7.72 3.13
CA LEU A 68 -8.94 -6.54 2.33
C LEU A 68 -8.97 -6.85 0.83
N TRP A 69 -8.44 -8.00 0.43
CA TRP A 69 -8.50 -8.46 -0.96
C TRP A 69 -9.93 -8.66 -1.46
N ARG A 70 -10.77 -9.30 -0.66
CA ARG A 70 -12.20 -9.47 -1.00
C ARG A 70 -12.90 -8.12 -1.16
N GLU A 71 -12.67 -7.18 -0.25
CA GLU A 71 -13.26 -5.84 -0.35
C GLU A 71 -12.76 -5.08 -1.57
N TYR A 72 -11.49 -5.24 -1.92
CA TYR A 72 -10.94 -4.68 -3.15
C TYR A 72 -11.65 -5.25 -4.39
N GLN A 73 -11.86 -6.56 -4.47
CA GLN A 73 -12.59 -7.19 -5.58
C GLN A 73 -14.08 -6.77 -5.60
N ASN A 74 -14.71 -6.63 -4.42
CA ASN A 74 -16.06 -6.10 -4.32
C ASN A 74 -16.13 -4.66 -4.85
N GLY A 75 -15.16 -3.82 -4.50
CA GLY A 75 -15.06 -2.45 -4.99
C GLY A 75 -14.95 -2.36 -6.52
N LYS A 76 -14.15 -3.24 -7.13
CA LYS A 76 -14.07 -3.34 -8.61
C LYS A 76 -15.41 -3.72 -9.28
N GLN A 77 -16.30 -4.39 -8.55
CA GLN A 77 -17.63 -4.80 -9.00
C GLN A 77 -18.73 -3.85 -8.49
N GLU A 78 -18.37 -2.71 -7.91
CA GLU A 78 -19.29 -1.73 -7.31
C GLU A 78 -20.21 -2.33 -6.22
N LYS A 79 -19.79 -3.43 -5.59
CA LYS A 79 -20.51 -4.08 -4.48
C LYS A 79 -20.15 -3.42 -3.16
N VAL A 80 -21.17 -3.05 -2.41
CA VAL A 80 -21.01 -2.46 -1.08
C VAL A 80 -21.17 -3.53 -0.01
N THR A 81 -20.16 -3.62 0.88
CA THR A 81 -20.23 -4.47 2.06
C THR A 81 -21.02 -3.77 3.16
N PRO A 82 -22.00 -4.44 3.78
CA PRO A 82 -22.77 -3.88 4.88
C PRO A 82 -21.87 -3.46 6.04
N ASN A 83 -22.23 -2.38 6.74
CA ASN A 83 -21.50 -1.96 7.92
C ASN A 83 -21.63 -2.95 9.08
N CYS A 84 -20.71 -2.90 10.04
CA CYS A 84 -20.64 -3.83 11.16
C CYS A 84 -21.88 -3.83 12.07
N ARG A 85 -22.74 -2.81 12.00
CA ARG A 85 -23.99 -2.74 12.76
C ARG A 85 -25.13 -3.52 12.09
N GLN A 86 -25.00 -3.81 10.82
CA GLN A 86 -25.99 -4.57 10.04
C GLN A 86 -25.62 -6.05 9.97
N LYS A 87 -24.35 -6.35 9.70
CA LYS A 87 -23.87 -7.73 9.54
C LYS A 87 -22.36 -7.79 9.72
N CYS A 88 -21.88 -8.84 10.39
CA CYS A 88 -20.45 -9.12 10.45
C CYS A 88 -19.92 -9.50 9.06
N ALA A 89 -18.94 -8.76 8.57
CA ALA A 89 -18.28 -9.02 7.29
C ALA A 89 -17.07 -9.97 7.40
N GLY A 90 -16.72 -10.45 8.60
CA GLY A 90 -15.61 -11.38 8.81
C GLY A 90 -14.23 -10.78 8.56
N CYS A 91 -14.00 -9.53 8.96
CA CYS A 91 -12.72 -8.81 8.74
C CYS A 91 -11.55 -9.39 9.56
N GLY A 92 -11.82 -10.07 10.68
CA GLY A 92 -10.80 -10.59 11.59
C GLY A 92 -10.60 -9.76 12.87
N ALA A 93 -11.08 -8.52 12.93
CA ALA A 93 -10.84 -7.61 14.06
C ALA A 93 -11.33 -8.11 15.42
N MET A 94 -12.19 -9.14 15.46
CA MET A 94 -12.68 -9.73 16.70
C MET A 94 -11.62 -10.46 17.53
N VAL A 95 -10.48 -10.82 16.94
CA VAL A 95 -9.42 -11.57 17.64
C VAL A 95 -8.83 -10.78 18.83
N PHE A 96 -8.93 -9.47 18.80
CA PHE A 96 -8.42 -8.62 19.90
C PHE A 96 -9.39 -8.43 21.05
N GLY A 97 -10.61 -8.95 20.96
CA GLY A 97 -11.66 -8.78 21.98
C GLY A 97 -12.17 -7.33 22.08
N GLY A 98 -13.40 -7.15 22.52
CA GLY A 98 -13.98 -5.81 22.78
C GLY A 98 -14.32 -4.99 21.55
N GLY A 99 -14.27 -5.56 20.38
CA GLY A 99 -14.71 -4.90 19.15
C GLY A 99 -16.23 -4.78 19.09
N VAL A 100 -16.72 -3.68 18.50
CA VAL A 100 -18.13 -3.42 18.22
C VAL A 100 -18.57 -4.21 16.98
N CYS A 101 -18.18 -5.47 16.88
CA CYS A 101 -18.87 -6.35 15.96
C CYS A 101 -20.21 -6.64 16.58
N PHE A 102 -21.23 -6.04 16.02
CA PHE A 102 -22.59 -6.21 16.49
C PHE A 102 -22.92 -7.71 16.48
N GLU A 103 -22.99 -8.29 17.65
CA GLU A 103 -23.67 -9.55 17.81
C GLU A 103 -25.14 -9.29 17.52
N GLY A 104 -25.55 -9.52 16.30
CA GLY A 104 -26.94 -9.77 16.00
C GLY A 104 -27.33 -11.03 16.77
N LYS A 105 -27.72 -10.87 18.01
CA LYS A 105 -28.45 -11.91 18.72
C LYS A 105 -29.77 -12.05 18.00
N ASN A 106 -29.88 -13.05 17.16
CA ASN A 106 -31.13 -13.73 16.84
C ASN A 106 -31.26 -14.91 17.74
#